data_2fc1f2306aa4fc2a7ddf5b81c7d6b1a9
#
_entry.id   2fc1f2306aa4fc2a7ddf5b81c7d6b1a9
#
_cell.length_a   1.000
_cell.length_b   1.000
_cell.length_c   1.000
_cell.angle_alpha   90.00
_cell.angle_beta   90.00
_cell.angle_gamma   90.00
#
_symmetry.space_group_name_H-M   'P 1'
#
loop_
_entity.id
_entity.type
_entity.pdbx_description
1 polymer ?
#
loop_
_entity_poly.entity_id
_entity_poly.type
_entity_poly.pdbx_seq_one_letter_code
_entity_poly.pdbx_strand_id
1 'polypeptide(L)'
;MSNINNYALKQNTILYGKSHTYTIEKILGQGSFGITYLAMTQVKVSGALGELETTIQVAIKEFFMKDINGREENTVTCGSRGGVYYDYKKKFSREAENLSKLNHPHIVKVLEYFEANNTVYYAMEYVDGGNLDTYITQQKGLTEAESIMYAKQIGDALSYMHAHKMLHLDLKPGNIMLRKNQEAVLIDFGLSKQYDENGKPETSTTVGSGTPG
;
A
#
# COMPACT_ATOMS: atom_id res chain seq x y z
N MET A 1 18.81 -9.24 -15.31
CA MET A 1 18.12 -9.19 -14.01
C MET A 1 18.72 -8.02 -13.24
N SER A 2 18.03 -6.87 -13.18
CA SER A 2 18.54 -5.67 -12.52
C SER A 2 18.59 -5.91 -11.00
N ASN A 3 19.68 -5.47 -10.36
CA ASN A 3 19.95 -5.56 -8.91
C ASN A 3 18.85 -4.85 -8.08
N ILE A 4 17.69 -5.47 -7.94
CA ILE A 4 16.56 -4.99 -7.13
C ILE A 4 16.91 -4.98 -5.63
N ASN A 5 17.89 -5.81 -5.22
CA ASN A 5 18.20 -6.07 -3.81
C ASN A 5 19.07 -5.02 -3.10
N ASN A 6 19.71 -4.07 -3.79
CA ASN A 6 20.69 -3.19 -3.14
C ASN A 6 20.09 -2.07 -2.29
N TYR A 7 18.81 -1.74 -2.45
CA TYR A 7 18.17 -0.62 -1.76
C TYR A 7 17.07 -1.02 -0.78
N ALA A 8 16.73 -2.28 -0.71
CA ALA A 8 15.71 -2.77 0.21
C ALA A 8 16.29 -3.01 1.62
N LEU A 9 15.42 -2.89 2.62
CA LEU A 9 15.73 -3.33 3.98
C LEU A 9 16.06 -4.83 3.99
N LYS A 10 17.01 -5.21 4.81
CA LYS A 10 17.41 -6.61 4.97
C LYS A 10 16.36 -7.38 5.76
N GLN A 11 16.31 -8.68 5.55
CA GLN A 11 15.53 -9.58 6.39
C GLN A 11 15.96 -9.41 7.86
N ASN A 12 14.97 -9.54 8.77
CA ASN A 12 15.12 -9.33 10.21
C ASN A 12 15.43 -7.87 10.63
N THR A 13 15.38 -6.89 9.70
CA THR A 13 15.36 -5.48 10.10
C THR A 13 14.13 -5.20 10.94
N ILE A 14 14.34 -4.52 12.08
CA ILE A 14 13.26 -4.11 12.96
C ILE A 14 12.88 -2.66 12.65
N LEU A 15 11.59 -2.42 12.43
CA LEU A 15 11.01 -1.09 12.30
C LEU A 15 10.14 -0.80 13.52
N TYR A 16 10.34 0.36 14.11
CA TYR A 16 9.54 0.84 15.25
C TYR A 16 8.47 1.79 14.73
N GLY A 17 7.22 1.33 14.73
CA GLY A 17 6.05 2.15 14.47
C GLY A 17 5.62 2.95 15.71
N LYS A 18 4.45 3.61 15.62
CA LYS A 18 3.88 4.36 16.74
C LYS A 18 3.29 3.43 17.82
N SER A 19 2.65 2.35 17.37
CA SER A 19 1.93 1.41 18.24
C SER A 19 2.47 -0.01 18.18
N HIS A 20 3.18 -0.36 17.12
CA HIS A 20 3.66 -1.71 16.86
C HIS A 20 5.13 -1.72 16.46
N THR A 21 5.76 -2.87 16.67
CA THR A 21 7.11 -3.18 16.16
C THR A 21 6.99 -4.21 15.05
N TYR A 22 7.70 -3.99 13.95
CA TYR A 22 7.63 -4.82 12.75
C TYR A 22 8.98 -5.45 12.45
N THR A 23 9.00 -6.75 12.21
CA THR A 23 10.21 -7.46 11.75
C THR A 23 10.06 -7.80 10.28
N ILE A 24 10.94 -7.26 9.44
CA ILE A 24 10.94 -7.49 8.00
C ILE A 24 11.27 -8.95 7.69
N GLU A 25 10.43 -9.62 6.91
CA GLU A 25 10.68 -10.99 6.45
C GLU A 25 11.26 -11.02 5.03
N LYS A 26 10.60 -10.39 4.08
CA LYS A 26 11.01 -10.37 2.66
C LYS A 26 10.39 -9.22 1.90
N ILE A 27 10.92 -8.96 0.71
CA ILE A 27 10.35 -8.03 -0.25
C ILE A 27 9.14 -8.70 -0.91
N LEU A 28 8.01 -7.98 -1.02
CA LEU A 28 6.83 -8.36 -1.80
C LEU A 28 6.86 -7.73 -3.19
N GLY A 29 7.37 -6.51 -3.31
CA GLY A 29 7.45 -5.79 -4.57
C GLY A 29 8.17 -4.46 -4.46
N GLN A 30 8.53 -3.91 -5.62
CA GLN A 30 9.15 -2.59 -5.72
C GLN A 30 8.56 -1.86 -6.91
N GLY A 31 8.05 -0.66 -6.67
CA GLY A 31 7.58 0.29 -7.67
C GLY A 31 8.49 1.51 -7.80
N SER A 32 8.07 2.48 -8.61
CA SER A 32 8.81 3.73 -8.83
C SER A 32 8.95 4.60 -7.57
N PHE A 33 7.97 4.51 -6.66
CA PHE A 33 7.87 5.37 -5.48
C PHE A 33 7.87 4.60 -4.15
N GLY A 34 8.16 3.32 -4.16
CA GLY A 34 8.17 2.57 -2.91
C GLY A 34 8.59 1.12 -3.03
N ILE A 35 8.93 0.57 -1.87
CA ILE A 35 9.24 -0.85 -1.69
C ILE A 35 8.21 -1.41 -0.72
N THR A 36 7.63 -2.55 -1.06
CA THR A 36 6.67 -3.23 -0.20
C THR A 36 7.29 -4.50 0.36
N TYR A 37 7.18 -4.66 1.66
CA TYR A 37 7.72 -5.79 2.43
C TYR A 37 6.61 -6.61 3.06
N LEU A 38 6.83 -7.91 3.21
CA LEU A 38 6.16 -8.73 4.21
C LEU A 38 6.88 -8.54 5.54
N ALA A 39 6.13 -8.30 6.59
CA ALA A 39 6.65 -8.18 7.94
C ALA A 39 5.76 -8.90 8.95
N MET A 40 6.32 -9.21 10.12
CA MET A 40 5.62 -9.76 11.27
C MET A 40 5.45 -8.70 12.34
N THR A 41 4.31 -8.70 13.00
CA THR A 41 4.06 -7.86 14.19
C THR A 41 3.24 -8.63 15.22
N GLN A 42 3.41 -8.26 16.48
CA GLN A 42 2.57 -8.76 17.57
C GLN A 42 1.38 -7.85 17.77
N VAL A 43 0.21 -8.47 17.93
CA VAL A 43 -1.04 -7.77 18.25
C VAL A 43 -1.71 -8.43 19.45
N LYS A 44 -2.41 -7.63 20.24
CA LYS A 44 -3.25 -8.13 21.31
C LYS A 44 -4.66 -8.33 20.78
N VAL A 45 -5.19 -9.51 20.98
CA VAL A 45 -6.56 -9.86 20.63
C VAL A 45 -7.33 -10.09 21.92
N SER A 46 -8.34 -9.27 22.16
CA SER A 46 -9.24 -9.42 23.32
C SER A 46 -10.34 -10.43 22.99
N GLY A 47 -10.52 -11.40 23.85
CA GLY A 47 -11.57 -12.41 23.76
C GLY A 47 -12.30 -12.59 25.10
N ALA A 48 -13.31 -13.47 25.13
CA ALA A 48 -14.09 -13.74 26.33
C ALA A 48 -13.26 -14.28 27.52
N LEU A 49 -12.06 -14.83 27.25
CA LEU A 49 -11.16 -15.41 28.26
C LEU A 49 -9.97 -14.51 28.60
N GLY A 50 -9.95 -13.25 28.12
CA GLY A 50 -8.87 -12.29 28.35
C GLY A 50 -8.17 -11.82 27.07
N GLU A 51 -6.98 -11.23 27.23
CA GLU A 51 -6.12 -10.80 26.12
C GLU A 51 -5.13 -11.90 25.74
N LEU A 52 -4.99 -12.15 24.45
CA LEU A 52 -4.00 -13.05 23.89
C LEU A 52 -3.08 -12.24 22.96
N GLU A 53 -1.77 -12.39 23.13
CA GLU A 53 -0.79 -11.90 22.15
C GLU A 53 -0.64 -12.91 21.02
N THR A 54 -0.76 -12.45 19.79
CA THR A 54 -0.55 -13.25 18.59
C THR A 54 0.31 -12.51 17.59
N THR A 55 1.04 -13.27 16.79
CA THR A 55 1.86 -12.71 15.72
C THR A 55 1.08 -12.80 14.40
N ILE A 56 0.99 -11.69 13.70
CA ILE A 56 0.33 -11.60 12.40
C ILE A 56 1.28 -11.13 11.31
N GLN A 57 0.97 -11.50 10.07
CA GLN A 57 1.62 -10.96 8.89
C GLN A 57 0.98 -9.64 8.49
N VAL A 58 1.82 -8.68 8.11
CA VAL A 58 1.42 -7.38 7.59
C VAL A 58 2.24 -7.04 6.35
N ALA A 59 1.70 -6.21 5.47
CA ALA A 59 2.46 -5.60 4.41
C ALA A 59 2.91 -4.21 4.86
N ILE A 60 4.19 -3.86 4.62
CA ILE A 60 4.72 -2.54 4.91
C ILE A 60 5.17 -1.90 3.61
N LYS A 61 4.62 -0.74 3.28
CA LYS A 61 5.07 0.06 2.15
C LYS A 61 5.96 1.18 2.64
N GLU A 62 7.19 1.20 2.13
CA GLU A 62 8.20 2.21 2.35
C GLU A 62 8.18 3.22 1.22
N PHE A 63 8.23 4.50 1.50
CA PHE A 63 8.48 5.51 0.49
C PHE A 63 9.96 5.48 0.09
N PHE A 64 10.24 5.16 -1.17
CA PHE A 64 11.58 5.08 -1.73
C PHE A 64 11.55 5.37 -3.23
N MET A 65 12.27 6.39 -3.66
CA MET A 65 12.37 6.78 -5.07
C MET A 65 13.69 6.26 -5.64
N LYS A 66 13.63 5.16 -6.38
CA LYS A 66 14.79 4.41 -6.89
C LYS A 66 15.82 5.28 -7.62
N ASP A 67 15.38 6.30 -8.37
CA ASP A 67 16.25 7.13 -9.20
C ASP A 67 16.80 8.36 -8.46
N ILE A 68 16.39 8.56 -7.21
CA ILE A 68 16.74 9.74 -6.39
C ILE A 68 17.43 9.33 -5.11
N ASN A 69 16.96 8.25 -4.49
CA ASN A 69 17.41 7.83 -3.18
C ASN A 69 18.52 6.79 -3.23
N GLY A 70 19.43 6.92 -2.27
CA GLY A 70 20.32 5.84 -1.82
C GLY A 70 19.88 5.30 -0.48
N ARG A 71 20.63 4.32 0.02
CA ARG A 71 20.46 3.79 1.36
C ARG A 71 21.81 3.55 2.02
N GLU A 72 21.95 4.03 3.24
CA GLU A 72 23.06 3.70 4.13
C GLU A 72 22.51 2.92 5.32
N GLU A 73 22.90 1.66 5.44
CA GLU A 73 22.28 0.69 6.35
C GLU A 73 20.76 0.62 6.18
N ASN A 74 19.99 1.16 7.12
CA ASN A 74 18.53 1.25 7.05
C ASN A 74 18.04 2.64 6.63
N THR A 75 18.90 3.66 6.62
CA THR A 75 18.52 5.06 6.44
C THR A 75 18.48 5.43 4.95
N VAL A 76 17.40 6.05 4.53
CA VAL A 76 17.26 6.60 3.17
C VAL A 76 18.08 7.88 3.06
N THR A 77 18.95 7.92 2.05
CA THR A 77 19.78 9.11 1.75
C THR A 77 19.25 9.81 0.49
N CYS A 78 19.32 11.13 0.50
CA CYS A 78 18.93 11.99 -0.62
C CYS A 78 20.15 12.75 -1.08
N GLY A 79 20.52 12.58 -2.35
CA GLY A 79 21.58 13.39 -2.97
C GLY A 79 21.13 14.84 -3.20
N SER A 80 21.69 15.49 -4.22
CA SER A 80 21.41 16.89 -4.60
C SER A 80 19.93 17.19 -4.97
N ARG A 81 19.09 16.15 -5.13
CA ARG A 81 17.65 16.26 -5.43
C ARG A 81 16.74 16.17 -4.18
N GLY A 82 17.26 16.50 -3.01
CA GLY A 82 16.53 16.41 -1.74
C GLY A 82 15.19 17.17 -1.74
N GLY A 83 15.08 18.34 -2.39
CA GLY A 83 13.82 19.08 -2.49
C GLY A 83 12.68 18.26 -3.11
N VAL A 84 12.95 17.60 -4.23
CA VAL A 84 11.97 16.74 -4.92
C VAL A 84 11.56 15.56 -4.03
N TYR A 85 12.52 14.95 -3.33
CA TYR A 85 12.26 13.86 -2.40
C TYR A 85 11.28 14.28 -1.28
N TYR A 86 11.51 15.42 -0.64
CA TYR A 86 10.66 15.89 0.47
C TYR A 86 9.25 16.22 0.01
N ASP A 87 9.07 16.76 -1.20
CA ASP A 87 7.74 17.02 -1.76
C ASP A 87 6.95 15.73 -1.98
N TYR A 88 7.59 14.69 -2.54
CA TYR A 88 6.94 13.39 -2.74
C TYR A 88 6.74 12.63 -1.43
N LYS A 89 7.69 12.72 -0.47
CA LYS A 89 7.54 12.18 0.88
C LYS A 89 6.29 12.73 1.56
N LYS A 90 6.07 14.04 1.47
CA LYS A 90 4.88 14.70 2.03
C LYS A 90 3.58 14.22 1.38
N LYS A 91 3.59 14.01 0.05
CA LYS A 91 2.42 13.45 -0.66
C LYS A 91 2.13 12.03 -0.19
N PHE A 92 3.14 11.18 -0.10
CA PHE A 92 3.01 9.81 0.39
C PHE A 92 2.49 9.75 1.83
N SER A 93 2.97 10.62 2.72
CA SER A 93 2.48 10.72 4.10
C SER A 93 1.00 11.08 4.14
N ARG A 94 0.57 12.05 3.32
CA ARG A 94 -0.84 12.46 3.23
C ARG A 94 -1.72 11.33 2.67
N GLU A 95 -1.25 10.60 1.67
CA GLU A 95 -1.92 9.41 1.15
C GLU A 95 -2.14 8.37 2.25
N ALA A 96 -1.06 8.00 2.97
CA ALA A 96 -1.13 7.04 4.06
C ALA A 96 -2.10 7.48 5.17
N GLU A 97 -2.10 8.77 5.53
CA GLU A 97 -3.04 9.35 6.49
C GLU A 97 -4.49 9.25 6.00
N ASN A 98 -4.75 9.56 4.74
CA ASN A 98 -6.10 9.48 4.19
C ASN A 98 -6.60 8.04 4.11
N LEU A 99 -5.74 7.10 3.70
CA LEU A 99 -6.07 5.68 3.68
C LEU A 99 -6.37 5.12 5.08
N SER A 100 -5.66 5.58 6.10
CA SER A 100 -5.89 5.13 7.48
C SER A 100 -7.30 5.47 8.03
N LYS A 101 -7.99 6.42 7.39
CA LYS A 101 -9.36 6.83 7.74
C LYS A 101 -10.42 5.96 7.06
N LEU A 102 -10.05 5.19 6.02
CA LEU A 102 -10.98 4.33 5.29
C LEU A 102 -11.14 2.99 6.03
N ASN A 103 -12.39 2.54 6.12
CA ASN A 103 -12.72 1.24 6.70
C ASN A 103 -13.80 0.57 5.85
N HIS A 104 -13.39 -0.30 4.94
CA HIS A 104 -14.28 -0.96 4.00
C HIS A 104 -13.75 -2.36 3.67
N PRO A 105 -14.58 -3.41 3.54
CA PRO A 105 -14.11 -4.80 3.32
C PRO A 105 -13.30 -4.97 2.05
N HIS A 106 -13.56 -4.18 1.03
CA HIS A 106 -12.88 -4.24 -0.27
C HIS A 106 -11.83 -3.13 -0.49
N ILE A 107 -11.38 -2.50 0.58
CA ILE A 107 -10.24 -1.54 0.59
C ILE A 107 -9.22 -2.04 1.61
N VAL A 108 -7.95 -2.07 1.24
CA VAL A 108 -6.87 -2.50 2.14
C VAL A 108 -6.88 -1.67 3.42
N LYS A 109 -6.87 -2.34 4.56
CA LYS A 109 -6.87 -1.68 5.86
C LYS A 109 -5.45 -1.24 6.22
N VAL A 110 -5.26 0.07 6.37
CA VAL A 110 -4.03 0.63 6.96
C VAL A 110 -4.12 0.54 8.48
N LEU A 111 -3.10 -0.05 9.09
CA LEU A 111 -2.99 -0.22 10.55
C LEU A 111 -2.41 1.02 11.20
N GLU A 112 -1.30 1.50 10.67
CA GLU A 112 -0.68 2.75 11.07
C GLU A 112 0.28 3.28 9.99
N TYR A 113 0.62 4.56 10.07
CA TYR A 113 1.73 5.15 9.33
C TYR A 113 2.70 5.84 10.29
N PHE A 114 3.99 5.80 9.96
CA PHE A 114 5.05 6.31 10.83
C PHE A 114 6.27 6.75 10.03
N GLU A 115 7.08 7.61 10.64
CA GLU A 115 8.36 8.03 10.09
C GLU A 115 9.50 7.30 10.80
N ALA A 116 10.43 6.73 10.03
CA ALA A 116 11.66 6.15 10.49
C ALA A 116 12.70 6.19 9.36
N ASN A 117 13.99 6.02 9.67
CA ASN A 117 15.04 5.87 8.66
C ASN A 117 15.05 6.96 7.59
N ASN A 118 14.73 8.20 7.95
CA ASN A 118 14.59 9.37 7.07
C ASN A 118 13.53 9.21 5.96
N THR A 119 12.58 8.27 6.11
CA THR A 119 11.48 8.06 5.18
C THR A 119 10.16 7.83 5.92
N VAL A 120 9.11 7.49 5.17
CA VAL A 120 7.77 7.21 5.68
C VAL A 120 7.40 5.78 5.33
N TYR A 121 6.79 5.12 6.28
CA TYR A 121 6.22 3.79 6.14
C TYR A 121 4.73 3.83 6.45
N TYR A 122 3.95 2.95 5.81
CA TYR A 122 2.67 2.55 6.36
C TYR A 122 2.54 1.03 6.38
N ALA A 123 2.00 0.55 7.50
CA ALA A 123 1.67 -0.85 7.69
C ALA A 123 0.20 -1.08 7.35
N MET A 124 -0.08 -2.14 6.63
CA MET A 124 -1.42 -2.50 6.17
C MET A 124 -1.63 -4.01 6.31
N GLU A 125 -2.88 -4.44 6.26
CA GLU A 125 -3.19 -5.86 6.20
C GLU A 125 -2.44 -6.55 5.05
N TYR A 126 -1.95 -7.75 5.29
CA TYR A 126 -1.39 -8.58 4.26
C TYR A 126 -2.48 -9.42 3.61
N VAL A 127 -2.70 -9.23 2.32
CA VAL A 127 -3.68 -9.99 1.53
C VAL A 127 -2.94 -11.07 0.76
N ASP A 128 -3.22 -12.33 1.04
CA ASP A 128 -2.37 -13.48 0.73
C ASP A 128 -2.79 -14.34 -0.47
N GLY A 129 -3.88 -13.99 -1.16
CA GLY A 129 -4.40 -14.75 -2.30
C GLY A 129 -3.85 -14.35 -3.68
N GLY A 130 -2.86 -13.44 -3.72
CA GLY A 130 -2.31 -12.91 -4.98
C GLY A 130 -3.17 -11.79 -5.58
N ASN A 131 -2.77 -11.26 -6.74
CA ASN A 131 -3.52 -10.23 -7.41
C ASN A 131 -4.44 -10.78 -8.51
N LEU A 132 -5.47 -10.02 -8.85
CA LEU A 132 -6.48 -10.41 -9.84
C LEU A 132 -5.90 -10.57 -11.25
N ASP A 133 -4.87 -9.81 -11.61
CA ASP A 133 -4.20 -9.94 -12.91
C ASP A 133 -3.54 -11.31 -13.08
N THR A 134 -2.81 -11.76 -12.06
CA THR A 134 -2.21 -13.10 -12.03
C THR A 134 -3.29 -14.18 -12.06
N TYR A 135 -4.38 -13.99 -11.30
CA TYR A 135 -5.51 -14.94 -11.30
C TYR A 135 -6.15 -15.05 -12.69
N ILE A 136 -6.47 -13.91 -13.34
CA ILE A 136 -7.02 -13.88 -14.70
C ILE A 136 -6.10 -14.61 -15.69
N THR A 137 -4.80 -14.36 -15.60
CA THR A 137 -3.80 -14.98 -16.49
C THR A 137 -3.75 -16.51 -16.29
N GLN A 138 -3.74 -16.96 -15.05
CA GLN A 138 -3.70 -18.39 -14.72
C GLN A 138 -4.99 -19.14 -15.14
N GLN A 139 -6.14 -18.51 -14.96
CA GLN A 139 -7.45 -19.08 -15.33
C GLN A 139 -7.77 -18.89 -16.83
N LYS A 140 -6.96 -18.12 -17.57
CA LYS A 140 -7.19 -17.74 -18.98
C LYS A 140 -8.50 -16.95 -19.19
N GLY A 141 -8.90 -16.18 -18.20
CA GLY A 141 -10.09 -15.35 -18.18
C GLY A 141 -10.86 -15.48 -16.88
N LEU A 142 -11.98 -14.80 -16.79
CA LEU A 142 -12.96 -14.90 -15.71
C LEU A 142 -14.26 -15.44 -16.28
N THR A 143 -14.98 -16.20 -15.50
CA THR A 143 -16.38 -16.51 -15.80
C THR A 143 -17.24 -15.27 -15.68
N GLU A 144 -18.43 -15.27 -16.28
CA GLU A 144 -19.39 -14.16 -16.14
C GLU A 144 -19.74 -13.92 -14.65
N ALA A 145 -19.95 -14.99 -13.89
CA ALA A 145 -20.27 -14.89 -12.46
C ALA A 145 -19.15 -14.23 -11.66
N GLU A 146 -17.89 -14.61 -11.89
CA GLU A 146 -16.72 -13.98 -11.25
C GLU A 146 -16.57 -12.53 -11.66
N SER A 147 -16.76 -12.22 -12.94
CA SER A 147 -16.68 -10.85 -13.46
C SER A 147 -17.70 -9.93 -12.78
N ILE A 148 -18.95 -10.41 -12.66
CA ILE A 148 -20.02 -9.67 -11.97
C ILE A 148 -19.71 -9.53 -10.47
N MET A 149 -19.21 -10.58 -9.82
CA MET A 149 -18.85 -10.57 -8.41
C MET A 149 -17.76 -9.51 -8.13
N TYR A 150 -16.66 -9.56 -8.86
CA TYR A 150 -15.56 -8.60 -8.68
C TYR A 150 -15.98 -7.17 -9.05
N ALA A 151 -16.75 -6.99 -10.12
CA ALA A 151 -17.26 -5.67 -10.49
C ALA A 151 -18.14 -5.04 -9.40
N LYS A 152 -18.97 -5.84 -8.72
CA LYS A 152 -19.79 -5.38 -7.59
C LYS A 152 -18.91 -5.01 -6.38
N GLN A 153 -17.97 -5.87 -6.00
CA GLN A 153 -17.08 -5.62 -4.85
C GLN A 153 -16.22 -4.36 -5.05
N ILE A 154 -15.64 -4.21 -6.23
CA ILE A 154 -14.82 -3.04 -6.55
C ILE A 154 -15.68 -1.78 -6.73
N GLY A 155 -16.87 -1.91 -7.35
CA GLY A 155 -17.83 -0.80 -7.46
C GLY A 155 -18.27 -0.27 -6.09
N ASP A 156 -18.48 -1.17 -5.13
CA ASP A 156 -18.81 -0.81 -3.75
C ASP A 156 -17.65 -0.06 -3.06
N ALA A 157 -16.42 -0.57 -3.20
CA ALA A 157 -15.22 0.11 -2.71
C ALA A 157 -15.05 1.52 -3.31
N LEU A 158 -15.22 1.65 -4.63
CA LEU A 158 -15.12 2.94 -5.31
C LEU A 158 -16.23 3.90 -4.88
N SER A 159 -17.45 3.41 -4.70
CA SER A 159 -18.57 4.23 -4.19
C SER A 159 -18.27 4.76 -2.80
N TYR A 160 -17.71 3.91 -1.92
CA TYR A 160 -17.26 4.31 -0.59
C TYR A 160 -16.16 5.37 -0.65
N MET A 161 -15.14 5.19 -1.51
CA MET A 161 -14.08 6.18 -1.71
C MET A 161 -14.62 7.52 -2.21
N HIS A 162 -15.53 7.49 -3.19
CA HIS A 162 -16.15 8.70 -3.74
C HIS A 162 -16.96 9.46 -2.69
N ALA A 163 -17.68 8.75 -1.82
CA ALA A 163 -18.36 9.36 -0.67
C ALA A 163 -17.39 10.06 0.29
N HIS A 164 -16.14 9.57 0.38
CA HIS A 164 -15.04 10.19 1.14
C HIS A 164 -14.20 11.18 0.31
N LYS A 165 -14.70 11.61 -0.84
CA LYS A 165 -14.02 12.58 -1.73
C LYS A 165 -12.65 12.11 -2.24
N MET A 166 -12.48 10.81 -2.44
CA MET A 166 -11.24 10.22 -2.94
C MET A 166 -11.47 9.52 -4.29
N LEU A 167 -10.51 9.69 -5.21
CA LEU A 167 -10.43 8.99 -6.48
C LEU A 167 -9.21 8.07 -6.48
N HIS A 168 -9.35 6.82 -6.94
CA HIS A 168 -8.25 5.85 -6.99
C HIS A 168 -7.24 6.17 -8.10
N LEU A 169 -7.67 6.52 -9.30
CA LEU A 169 -6.92 6.95 -10.49
C LEU A 169 -5.93 5.93 -11.11
N ASP A 170 -5.75 4.75 -10.53
CA ASP A 170 -4.93 3.67 -11.10
C ASP A 170 -5.63 2.31 -10.91
N LEU A 171 -6.94 2.27 -11.23
CA LEU A 171 -7.71 1.04 -11.14
C LEU A 171 -7.32 0.08 -12.26
N LYS A 172 -6.77 -1.08 -11.87
CA LYS A 172 -6.37 -2.16 -12.78
C LYS A 172 -6.31 -3.49 -12.02
N PRO A 173 -6.38 -4.65 -12.69
CA PRO A 173 -6.35 -5.95 -12.02
C PRO A 173 -5.12 -6.16 -11.14
N GLY A 174 -3.96 -5.60 -11.50
CA GLY A 174 -2.74 -5.67 -10.70
C GLY A 174 -2.83 -4.96 -9.34
N ASN A 175 -3.75 -3.98 -9.20
CA ASN A 175 -4.01 -3.24 -7.96
C ASN A 175 -5.23 -3.79 -7.18
N ILE A 176 -5.69 -4.97 -7.52
CA ILE A 176 -6.74 -5.71 -6.82
C ILE A 176 -6.13 -7.01 -6.30
N MET A 177 -6.04 -7.14 -4.98
CA MET A 177 -5.63 -8.40 -4.35
C MET A 177 -6.85 -9.25 -4.04
N LEU A 178 -6.64 -10.55 -3.99
CA LEU A 178 -7.67 -11.52 -3.60
C LEU A 178 -7.35 -12.08 -2.21
N ARG A 179 -8.35 -12.19 -1.34
CA ARG A 179 -8.25 -12.99 -0.13
C ARG A 179 -8.42 -14.48 -0.48
N LYS A 180 -8.08 -15.38 0.44
CA LYS A 180 -8.29 -16.83 0.25
C LYS A 180 -9.73 -17.22 -0.06
N ASN A 181 -10.70 -16.46 0.44
CA ASN A 181 -12.12 -16.64 0.15
C ASN A 181 -12.57 -16.00 -1.18
N GLN A 182 -11.63 -15.57 -2.03
CA GLN A 182 -11.86 -14.90 -3.31
C GLN A 182 -12.50 -13.50 -3.20
N GLU A 183 -12.50 -12.87 -2.04
CA GLU A 183 -12.89 -11.46 -1.90
C GLU A 183 -11.82 -10.54 -2.47
N ALA A 184 -12.26 -9.59 -3.30
CA ALA A 184 -11.38 -8.59 -3.88
C ALA A 184 -11.11 -7.44 -2.90
N VAL A 185 -9.87 -6.96 -2.89
CA VAL A 185 -9.41 -5.85 -2.06
C VAL A 185 -8.60 -4.89 -2.92
N LEU A 186 -9.03 -3.63 -2.98
CA LEU A 186 -8.25 -2.55 -3.60
C LEU A 186 -7.01 -2.26 -2.78
N ILE A 187 -5.88 -2.19 -3.47
CA ILE A 187 -4.58 -1.81 -2.93
C ILE A 187 -3.97 -0.70 -3.79
N ASP A 188 -2.87 -0.13 -3.35
CA ASP A 188 -2.02 0.83 -4.08
C ASP A 188 -2.74 2.11 -4.53
N PHE A 189 -2.76 3.06 -3.62
CA PHE A 189 -3.40 4.36 -3.77
C PHE A 189 -2.40 5.47 -4.16
N GLY A 190 -1.21 5.11 -4.66
CA GLY A 190 -0.11 6.04 -4.96
C GLY A 190 -0.42 7.14 -5.97
N LEU A 191 -1.50 7.00 -6.73
CA LEU A 191 -2.03 8.02 -7.62
C LEU A 191 -3.37 8.61 -7.13
N SER A 192 -3.89 8.16 -5.99
CA SER A 192 -5.17 8.63 -5.47
C SER A 192 -5.15 10.14 -5.19
N LYS A 193 -6.28 10.79 -5.38
CA LYS A 193 -6.46 12.22 -5.13
C LYS A 193 -7.68 12.47 -4.28
N GLN A 194 -7.54 13.38 -3.32
CA GLN A 194 -8.70 14.02 -2.69
C GLN A 194 -9.18 15.21 -3.52
N TYR A 195 -10.46 15.49 -3.49
CA TYR A 195 -11.08 16.65 -4.08
C TYR A 195 -11.98 17.37 -3.05
N ASP A 196 -12.09 18.70 -3.20
CA ASP A 196 -12.88 19.55 -2.32
C ASP A 196 -14.39 19.44 -2.63
N GLU A 197 -15.21 20.18 -1.90
CA GLU A 197 -16.67 20.22 -2.09
C GLU A 197 -17.10 20.76 -3.45
N ASN A 198 -16.22 21.47 -4.14
CA ASN A 198 -16.46 22.04 -5.48
C ASN A 198 -15.95 21.11 -6.60
N GLY A 199 -15.48 19.90 -6.26
CA GLY A 199 -14.92 18.95 -7.23
C GLY A 199 -13.53 19.33 -7.74
N LYS A 200 -12.84 20.29 -7.11
CA LYS A 200 -11.45 20.63 -7.46
C LYS A 200 -10.49 19.69 -6.75
N PRO A 201 -9.52 19.08 -7.45
CA PRO A 201 -8.50 18.28 -6.81
C PRO A 201 -7.71 19.15 -5.83
N GLU A 202 -7.52 18.68 -4.61
CA GLU A 202 -6.54 19.31 -3.71
C GLU A 202 -5.19 19.37 -4.45
N THR A 203 -4.67 20.58 -4.59
CA THR A 203 -3.49 20.89 -5.40
C THR A 203 -2.29 20.02 -5.03
N SER A 204 -2.09 18.97 -5.80
CA SER A 204 -0.82 18.29 -5.94
C SER A 204 -0.53 18.19 -7.43
N THR A 205 0.43 18.95 -7.91
CA THR A 205 0.97 18.82 -9.27
C THR A 205 1.39 17.36 -9.49
N THR A 206 0.52 16.60 -10.11
CA THR A 206 0.87 15.25 -10.56
C THR A 206 1.39 15.40 -11.97
N VAL A 207 2.69 15.24 -12.16
CA VAL A 207 3.25 14.91 -13.47
C VAL A 207 2.66 13.56 -13.85
N GLY A 208 1.94 13.51 -14.96
CA GLY A 208 1.26 12.31 -15.41
C GLY A 208 2.22 11.15 -15.61
N SER A 209 2.01 10.10 -14.87
CA SER A 209 2.55 8.78 -15.13
C SER A 209 1.41 7.78 -14.91
N GLY A 210 0.36 7.93 -15.70
CA GLY A 210 -0.61 6.86 -15.87
C GLY A 210 0.05 5.73 -16.64
N THR A 211 -0.27 4.48 -16.29
CA THR A 211 0.14 3.31 -17.09
C THR A 211 -0.52 3.47 -18.47
N PRO A 212 0.23 3.44 -19.59
CA PRO A 212 -0.39 3.36 -20.91
C PRO A 212 -1.21 2.08 -20.99
N GLY A 213 -2.47 2.20 -21.41
CA GLY A 213 -3.37 1.08 -21.68
C GLY A 213 -2.99 0.33 -22.95
#